data_00a4875e66fc4ca7ea89b5b8f0aaebdd
#
_entry.id   00a4875e66fc4ca7ea89b5b8f0aaebdd
#
_cell.length_a   1.000
_cell.length_b   1.000
_cell.length_c   1.000
_cell.angle_alpha   90.00
_cell.angle_beta   90.00
_cell.angle_gamma   90.00
#
_symmetry.space_group_name_H-M   'P 1'
#
loop_
_entity.id
_entity.type
_entity.pdbx_description
1 polymer ?
#
loop_
_entity_poly.entity_id
_entity_poly.type
_entity_poly.pdbx_seq_one_letter_code
_entity_poly.pdbx_strand_id
1 'polypeptide(L)'
;MSIEARLSEHGVTLPDAPAPAANYVPFVQTGDIVYVSGQVSMDADGFIKGKLGDNMETGAGADAARTCAIGLLAQLKAACGGDIERLVRLSLIHI
;
A
#
# COMPACT_ATOMS: atom_id res chain seq x y z
N MET A 1 12.05 17.02 -5.59
CA MET A 1 10.90 16.40 -6.27
C MET A 1 9.97 15.83 -5.23
N SER A 2 8.68 16.06 -5.37
CA SER A 2 7.69 15.59 -4.40
C SER A 2 7.34 14.11 -4.59
N ILE A 3 6.80 13.48 -3.55
CA ILE A 3 6.33 12.09 -3.61
C ILE A 3 5.19 11.97 -4.62
N GLU A 4 4.24 12.91 -4.59
CA GLU A 4 3.11 12.92 -5.54
C GLU A 4 3.60 13.03 -7.00
N ALA A 5 4.59 13.87 -7.27
CA ALA A 5 5.16 14.01 -8.61
C ALA A 5 5.84 12.72 -9.06
N ARG A 6 6.57 12.06 -8.18
CA ARG A 6 7.23 10.78 -8.48
C ARG A 6 6.21 9.68 -8.76
N LEU A 7 5.12 9.62 -8.02
CA LEU A 7 4.03 8.68 -8.28
C LEU A 7 3.44 8.89 -9.67
N SER A 8 3.21 10.15 -10.04
CA SER A 8 2.70 10.49 -11.37
C SER A 8 3.67 10.08 -12.49
N GLU A 9 4.98 10.23 -12.30
CA GLU A 9 6.00 9.77 -13.26
C GLU A 9 5.92 8.27 -13.51
N HIS A 10 5.55 7.49 -12.49
CA HIS A 10 5.42 6.05 -12.60
C HIS A 10 4.00 5.59 -12.96
N GLY A 11 3.12 6.52 -13.33
CA GLY A 11 1.76 6.20 -13.71
C GLY A 11 0.89 5.73 -12.55
N VAL A 12 1.23 6.13 -11.31
CA VAL A 12 0.53 5.72 -10.11
C VAL A 12 -0.37 6.85 -9.63
N THR A 13 -1.66 6.57 -9.52
CA THR A 13 -2.64 7.43 -8.85
C THR A 13 -3.08 6.71 -7.59
N LEU A 14 -2.88 7.34 -6.43
CA LEU A 14 -3.29 6.73 -5.16
C LEU A 14 -4.81 6.72 -5.05
N PRO A 15 -5.41 5.55 -4.77
CA PRO A 15 -6.86 5.47 -4.50
C PRO A 15 -7.16 6.05 -3.11
N ASP A 16 -8.45 6.18 -2.80
CA ASP A 16 -8.86 6.39 -1.42
C ASP A 16 -8.39 5.21 -0.58
N ALA A 17 -8.04 5.48 0.68
CA ALA A 17 -7.55 4.44 1.58
C ALA A 17 -8.58 3.32 1.69
N PRO A 18 -8.23 2.06 1.36
CA PRO A 18 -9.19 0.96 1.39
C PRO A 18 -9.58 0.63 2.83
N ALA A 19 -10.82 0.16 3.00
CA ALA A 19 -11.31 -0.35 4.27
C ALA A 19 -10.58 -1.66 4.62
N PRO A 20 -10.34 -1.94 5.92
CA PRO A 20 -9.75 -3.22 6.33
C PRO A 20 -10.61 -4.40 5.86
N ALA A 21 -9.94 -5.47 5.41
CA ALA A 21 -10.63 -6.70 4.97
C ALA A 21 -11.21 -7.51 6.12
N ALA A 22 -10.87 -7.17 7.37
CA ALA A 22 -11.31 -7.87 8.58
C ALA A 22 -11.55 -6.85 9.70
N ASN A 23 -11.80 -7.33 10.90
CA ASN A 23 -12.12 -6.47 12.05
C ASN A 23 -10.83 -5.95 12.71
N TYR A 24 -10.18 -5.00 12.06
CA TYR A 24 -9.00 -4.30 12.58
C TYR A 24 -8.96 -2.87 12.05
N VAL A 25 -8.14 -2.02 12.67
CA VAL A 25 -7.95 -0.63 12.21
C VAL A 25 -6.88 -0.58 11.13
N PRO A 26 -6.98 0.34 10.15
CA PRO A 26 -6.01 0.40 9.05
C PRO A 26 -4.65 0.93 9.48
N PHE A 27 -4.60 1.80 10.48
CA PHE A 27 -3.34 2.31 11.03
C PHE A 27 -3.56 2.89 12.43
N VAL A 28 -2.47 3.03 13.19
CA VAL A 28 -2.44 3.77 14.45
C VAL A 28 -1.23 4.69 14.47
N GLN A 29 -1.35 5.81 15.13
CA GLN A 29 -0.27 6.78 15.26
C GLN A 29 0.14 6.93 16.73
N THR A 30 1.45 6.90 16.97
CA THR A 30 2.05 7.15 18.28
C THR A 30 3.15 8.19 18.10
N GLY A 31 2.92 9.43 18.55
CA GLY A 31 3.85 10.53 18.30
C GLY A 31 4.02 10.77 16.81
N ASP A 32 5.26 10.66 16.33
CA ASP A 32 5.61 10.85 14.92
C ASP A 32 5.69 9.54 14.14
N ILE A 33 5.31 8.42 14.76
CA ILE A 33 5.37 7.09 14.13
C ILE A 33 3.96 6.62 13.82
N VAL A 34 3.76 6.14 12.59
CA VAL A 34 2.52 5.52 12.14
C VAL A 34 2.78 4.04 11.85
N TYR A 35 1.98 3.19 12.47
CA TYR A 35 1.99 1.75 12.23
C TYR A 35 0.81 1.42 11.32
N VAL A 36 1.09 0.92 10.13
CA VAL A 36 0.06 0.57 9.15
C VAL A 36 -0.16 -0.93 9.16
N SER A 37 -1.42 -1.34 9.22
CA SER A 37 -1.81 -2.75 9.13
C SER A 37 -1.46 -3.33 7.76
N GLY A 38 -1.34 -4.66 7.69
CA GLY A 38 -1.06 -5.35 6.44
C GLY A 38 -2.08 -5.01 5.36
N GLN A 39 -1.61 -4.94 4.13
CA GLN A 39 -2.45 -4.75 2.94
C GLN A 39 -2.49 -6.03 2.13
N VAL A 40 -3.63 -6.33 1.56
CA VAL A 40 -3.79 -7.49 0.68
C VAL A 40 -3.70 -7.07 -0.78
N SER A 41 -3.19 -7.98 -1.62
CA SER A 41 -3.12 -7.74 -3.05
C SER A 41 -4.51 -7.77 -3.67
N MET A 42 -4.90 -6.65 -4.28
CA MET A 42 -6.23 -6.47 -4.84
C MET A 42 -6.17 -5.47 -5.99
N ASP A 43 -6.92 -5.75 -7.05
CA ASP A 43 -7.12 -4.83 -8.16
C ASP A 43 -8.63 -4.58 -8.37
N ALA A 44 -8.99 -3.96 -9.50
CA ALA A 44 -10.39 -3.66 -9.83
C ALA A 44 -11.27 -4.91 -9.97
N ASP A 45 -10.66 -6.07 -10.28
CA ASP A 45 -11.36 -7.35 -10.47
C ASP A 45 -11.46 -8.17 -9.18
N GLY A 46 -10.85 -7.72 -8.08
CA GLY A 46 -10.89 -8.39 -6.80
C GLY A 46 -9.51 -8.77 -6.27
N PHE A 47 -9.47 -9.77 -5.38
CA PHE A 47 -8.23 -10.23 -4.79
C PHE A 47 -7.34 -10.96 -5.77
N ILE A 48 -6.04 -10.66 -5.74
CA ILE A 48 -5.02 -11.37 -6.50
C ILE A 48 -4.46 -12.45 -5.59
N LYS A 49 -4.73 -13.72 -5.92
CA LYS A 49 -4.37 -14.87 -5.08
C LYS A 49 -3.49 -15.83 -5.87
N GLY A 50 -2.54 -16.43 -5.18
CA GLY A 50 -1.71 -17.46 -5.78
C GLY A 50 -0.51 -17.79 -4.90
N LYS A 51 0.19 -18.83 -5.32
CA LYS A 51 1.39 -19.30 -4.64
C LYS A 51 2.54 -19.30 -5.65
N LEU A 52 3.57 -18.51 -5.39
CA LEU A 52 4.74 -18.42 -6.23
C LEU A 52 5.42 -19.79 -6.36
N GLY A 53 5.76 -20.16 -7.58
CA GLY A 53 6.36 -21.46 -7.88
C GLY A 53 5.35 -22.58 -8.07
N ASP A 54 4.06 -22.32 -7.82
CA ASP A 54 2.98 -23.28 -8.02
C ASP A 54 2.00 -22.75 -9.08
N ASN A 55 1.07 -21.88 -8.69
CA ASN A 55 0.06 -21.33 -9.60
C ASN A 55 0.23 -19.84 -9.88
N MET A 56 1.37 -19.27 -9.53
CA MET A 56 1.67 -17.84 -9.76
C MET A 56 3.12 -17.68 -10.20
N GLU A 57 3.31 -16.98 -11.33
CA GLU A 57 4.62 -16.61 -11.83
C GLU A 57 5.21 -15.43 -11.06
N THR A 58 6.53 -15.28 -11.08
CA THR A 58 7.24 -14.20 -10.39
C THR A 58 6.75 -12.81 -10.82
N GLY A 59 6.49 -12.61 -12.11
CA GLY A 59 5.97 -11.34 -12.62
C GLY A 59 4.61 -11.00 -12.04
N ALA A 60 3.70 -11.97 -11.96
CA ALA A 60 2.39 -11.79 -11.36
C ALA A 60 2.50 -11.51 -9.85
N GLY A 61 3.45 -12.16 -9.18
CA GLY A 61 3.75 -11.89 -7.77
C GLY A 61 4.24 -10.46 -7.55
N ALA A 62 5.10 -9.96 -8.43
CA ALA A 62 5.56 -8.57 -8.38
C ALA A 62 4.42 -7.57 -8.58
N ASP A 63 3.50 -7.86 -9.51
CA ASP A 63 2.32 -7.03 -9.74
C ASP A 63 1.41 -7.02 -8.51
N ALA A 64 1.22 -8.18 -7.88
CA ALA A 64 0.45 -8.28 -6.64
C ALA A 64 1.08 -7.45 -5.51
N ALA A 65 2.40 -7.54 -5.33
CA ALA A 65 3.14 -6.74 -4.35
C ALA A 65 3.01 -5.25 -4.63
N ARG A 66 2.98 -4.85 -5.90
CA ARG A 66 2.76 -3.46 -6.30
C ARG A 66 1.40 -2.94 -5.83
N THR A 67 0.35 -3.74 -5.93
CA THR A 67 -0.98 -3.33 -5.43
C THR A 67 -0.97 -3.15 -3.91
N CYS A 68 -0.27 -4.01 -3.18
CA CYS A 68 -0.08 -3.85 -1.73
C CYS A 68 0.64 -2.54 -1.40
N ALA A 69 1.71 -2.22 -2.12
CA ALA A 69 2.47 -0.98 -1.91
C ALA A 69 1.61 0.26 -2.16
N ILE A 70 0.78 0.24 -3.20
CA ILE A 70 -0.17 1.32 -3.49
C ILE A 70 -1.17 1.48 -2.34
N GLY A 71 -1.69 0.38 -1.82
CA GLY A 71 -2.57 0.38 -0.66
C GLY A 71 -1.91 0.97 0.59
N LEU A 72 -0.65 0.58 0.86
CA LEU A 72 0.13 1.13 1.97
C LEU A 72 0.31 2.65 1.84
N LEU A 73 0.66 3.13 0.64
CA LEU A 73 0.83 4.56 0.38
C LEU A 73 -0.49 5.32 0.54
N ALA A 74 -1.62 4.72 0.13
CA ALA A 74 -2.94 5.31 0.33
C ALA A 74 -3.26 5.46 1.83
N GLN A 75 -2.96 4.45 2.65
CA GLN A 75 -3.14 4.51 4.10
C GLN A 75 -2.23 5.56 4.73
N LEU A 76 -0.99 5.63 4.29
CA LEU A 76 -0.04 6.65 4.79
C LEU A 76 -0.50 8.06 4.43
N LYS A 77 -1.01 8.26 3.24
CA LYS A 77 -1.59 9.55 2.84
C LYS A 77 -2.74 9.95 3.76
N ALA A 78 -3.64 9.01 4.08
CA ALA A 78 -4.73 9.24 5.02
C ALA A 78 -4.21 9.58 6.42
N ALA A 79 -3.19 8.86 6.91
CA ALA A 79 -2.58 9.10 8.21
C ALA A 79 -1.91 10.48 8.28
N CYS A 80 -1.38 10.97 7.17
CA CYS A 80 -0.75 12.30 7.07
C CYS A 80 -1.75 13.42 6.82
N GLY A 81 -3.05 13.17 6.97
CA GLY A 81 -4.08 14.17 6.75
C GLY A 81 -4.26 14.58 5.30
N GLY A 82 -3.89 13.72 4.36
CA GLY A 82 -3.94 13.95 2.94
C GLY A 82 -2.66 14.49 2.31
N ASP A 83 -1.65 14.80 3.13
CA ASP A 83 -0.37 15.33 2.66
C ASP A 83 0.74 14.29 2.86
N ILE A 84 0.95 13.44 1.85
CA ILE A 84 1.96 12.38 1.90
C ILE A 84 3.39 12.93 1.93
N GLU A 85 3.59 14.21 1.60
CA GLU A 85 4.91 14.85 1.66
C GLU A 85 5.44 14.95 3.10
N ARG A 86 4.61 14.74 4.10
CA ARG A 86 5.00 14.68 5.51
C ARG A 86 5.77 13.40 5.86
N LEU A 87 5.74 12.40 4.99
CA LEU A 87 6.46 11.15 5.20
C LEU A 87 7.96 11.35 5.07
N VAL A 88 8.72 11.01 6.10
CA VAL A 88 10.18 11.14 6.12
C VAL A 88 10.86 9.80 5.86
N ARG A 89 10.32 8.72 6.42
CA ARG A 89 10.94 7.40 6.34
C ARG A 89 9.88 6.30 6.37
N LEU A 90 10.08 5.28 5.58
CA LEU A 90 9.23 4.09 5.54
C LEU A 90 10.07 2.84 5.77
N SER A 91 9.57 1.96 6.64
CA SER A 91 10.09 0.60 6.80
C SER A 91 8.97 -0.37 6.51
N LEU A 92 9.28 -1.46 5.84
CA LEU A 92 8.29 -2.44 5.40
C LEU A 92 8.76 -3.84 5.80
N ILE A 93 7.82 -4.64 6.30
CA ILE A 93 8.04 -6.06 6.56
C ILE A 93 7.09 -6.85 5.68
N HIS A 94 7.65 -7.77 4.89
CA HIS A 94 6.87 -8.72 4.13
C HIS A 94 6.59 -9.96 4.99
N ILE A 95 5.31 -10.33 5.07
CA ILE A 95 4.88 -11.49 5.85
C ILE A 95 4.24 -12.53 4.94
#